data_bfd598fbfddbe8889b873bac24052185
#
_entry.id   bfd598fbfddbe8889b873bac24052185
#
_cell.length_a   1.000
_cell.length_b   1.000
_cell.length_c   1.000
_cell.angle_alpha   90.00
_cell.angle_beta   90.00
_cell.angle_gamma   90.00
#
_symmetry.space_group_name_H-M   'P 1'
#
loop_
_entity.id
_entity.type
_entity.pdbx_description
1 polymer ?
#
loop_
_entity_poly.entity_id
_entity_poly.type
_entity_poly.pdbx_seq_one_letter_code
_entity_poly.pdbx_strand_id
1 'polypeptide(L)'
;MKKNITIILSSILFAFGAEHASAMNMSTEYDATYAVTRTDTAKLSLDRVIEIHDTLQFDKTIEEAPSIAIDISIPVVKSLNKDISKKLDRTLASMIFEEEESSLDKAVQVFCRNRKEEFVLYINELINDDGDNISDFSGFFYNFFYGITADVESGWNGYINYTVTQEVYEGGAHPNSYKSTIIFNPIDGNTVTLDDILKPGYKEALTALLTTKLLEQYNAKTIKEAQEIGLFINETGVPIPSNYTFGDNGIVFIYNTYEIAPYVFGAIHLTLTYDELKDLLK
;
A
#
# COMPACT_ATOMS: atom_id res chain seq x y z
N MET A 1 10.00 33.19 0.37
CA MET A 1 10.16 32.43 1.63
C MET A 1 9.78 30.98 1.33
N LYS A 2 10.76 30.11 1.22
CA LYS A 2 10.54 28.66 1.01
C LYS A 2 10.10 28.07 2.34
N LYS A 3 8.90 27.48 2.41
CA LYS A 3 8.50 26.66 3.55
C LYS A 3 9.02 25.25 3.30
N ASN A 4 10.05 24.87 4.02
CA ASN A 4 10.50 23.49 4.09
C ASN A 4 9.47 22.72 4.92
N ILE A 5 8.82 21.74 4.35
CA ILE A 5 7.99 20.78 5.08
C ILE A 5 8.90 19.61 5.40
N THR A 6 9.34 19.53 6.64
CA THR A 6 10.08 18.37 7.16
C THR A 6 9.05 17.29 7.48
N ILE A 7 9.00 16.23 6.68
CA ILE A 7 8.21 15.05 7.00
C ILE A 7 9.05 14.22 7.96
N ILE A 8 8.67 14.22 9.24
CA ILE A 8 9.26 13.31 10.22
C ILE A 8 8.55 11.98 10.07
N LEU A 9 9.17 11.03 9.37
CA LEU A 9 8.78 9.63 9.49
C LEU A 9 9.12 9.19 10.91
N SER A 10 8.12 9.17 11.80
CA SER A 10 8.24 8.47 13.07
C SER A 10 8.30 6.98 12.76
N SER A 11 9.53 6.43 12.80
CA SER A 11 9.72 4.98 12.82
C SER A 11 8.96 4.43 14.03
N ILE A 12 7.84 3.74 13.76
CA ILE A 12 7.10 3.00 14.77
C ILE A 12 7.99 1.83 15.19
N LEU A 13 8.67 2.00 16.32
CA LEU A 13 9.40 0.92 16.96
C LEU A 13 8.38 0.04 17.68
N PHE A 14 8.00 -1.08 17.10
CA PHE A 14 7.33 -2.13 17.86
C PHE A 14 8.31 -2.66 18.90
N ALA A 15 7.98 -2.45 20.16
CA ALA A 15 8.68 -3.09 21.28
C ALA A 15 8.33 -4.58 21.32
N PHE A 16 8.92 -5.37 20.45
CA PHE A 16 9.11 -6.79 20.72
C PHE A 16 10.17 -6.89 21.82
N GLY A 17 9.88 -7.68 22.85
CA GLY A 17 10.60 -7.87 24.08
C GLY A 17 12.11 -7.65 24.01
N ALA A 18 12.60 -6.91 24.99
CA ALA A 18 13.97 -6.46 25.11
C ALA A 18 14.99 -7.59 24.86
N GLU A 19 15.78 -7.39 23.82
CA GLU A 19 17.24 -7.46 23.80
C GLU A 19 17.73 -7.40 22.34
N HIS A 20 18.57 -6.37 22.07
CA HIS A 20 19.28 -6.11 20.81
C HIS A 20 18.50 -5.44 19.67
N ALA A 21 18.22 -4.15 19.80
CA ALA A 21 18.03 -3.28 18.67
C ALA A 21 19.00 -2.08 18.77
N SER A 22 20.09 -2.11 18.01
CA SER A 22 20.87 -0.89 17.75
C SER A 22 20.07 0.02 16.85
N ALA A 23 19.76 1.23 17.34
CA ALA A 23 19.06 2.26 16.61
C ALA A 23 19.86 2.67 15.35
N MET A 24 19.32 2.37 14.18
CA MET A 24 19.75 3.00 12.93
C MET A 24 18.90 4.25 12.72
N ASN A 25 19.45 5.41 13.09
CA ASN A 25 18.92 6.71 12.69
C ASN A 25 19.11 6.86 11.18
N MET A 26 18.06 6.67 10.41
CA MET A 26 18.01 7.11 9.02
C MET A 26 17.05 8.29 8.92
N SER A 27 17.59 9.51 9.09
CA SER A 27 16.93 10.72 8.64
C SER A 27 17.16 10.83 7.13
N THR A 28 16.20 10.46 6.32
CA THR A 28 16.17 10.83 4.91
C THR A 28 15.41 12.14 4.78
N GLU A 29 16.14 13.24 4.53
CA GLU A 29 15.54 14.48 4.04
C GLU A 29 15.02 14.21 2.62
N TYR A 30 13.71 14.14 2.47
CA TYR A 30 13.07 14.18 1.16
C TYR A 30 12.94 15.65 0.73
N ASP A 31 13.81 16.07 -0.19
CA ASP A 31 13.64 17.35 -0.89
C ASP A 31 12.56 17.17 -1.97
N ALA A 32 11.29 17.41 -1.59
CA ALA A 32 10.14 17.28 -2.47
C ALA A 32 10.02 18.49 -3.42
N THR A 33 11.02 18.68 -4.28
CA THR A 33 10.90 19.55 -5.44
C THR A 33 10.71 18.71 -6.70
N TYR A 34 9.53 18.13 -6.89
CA TYR A 34 9.14 17.56 -8.17
C TYR A 34 8.78 18.67 -9.15
N ALA A 35 9.76 19.18 -9.86
CA ALA A 35 9.54 20.02 -11.01
C ALA A 35 9.24 19.15 -12.23
N VAL A 36 7.96 18.91 -12.50
CA VAL A 36 7.54 18.37 -13.79
C VAL A 36 7.71 19.48 -14.82
N THR A 37 8.81 19.45 -15.56
CA THR A 37 9.03 20.35 -16.70
C THR A 37 8.34 19.78 -17.92
N ARG A 38 7.07 20.16 -18.12
CA ARG A 38 6.43 20.29 -19.46
C ARG A 38 5.12 21.08 -19.36
N THR A 39 5.10 22.22 -20.05
CA THR A 39 3.97 23.07 -20.49
C THR A 39 2.73 23.17 -19.60
N ASP A 40 2.53 24.39 -19.11
CA ASP A 40 1.41 25.05 -18.45
C ASP A 40 -0.03 24.50 -18.67
N THR A 41 -0.39 23.36 -18.08
CA THR A 41 -1.79 23.06 -17.71
C THR A 41 -1.83 21.86 -16.79
N ALA A 42 -2.39 22.02 -15.58
CA ALA A 42 -2.68 21.00 -14.57
C ALA A 42 -1.46 20.24 -14.00
N LYS A 43 -0.62 20.94 -13.23
CA LYS A 43 0.38 20.28 -12.38
C LYS A 43 -0.32 19.66 -11.18
N LEU A 44 -0.17 18.34 -11.00
CA LEU A 44 -0.42 17.70 -9.70
C LEU A 44 0.71 18.09 -8.75
N SER A 45 0.35 18.39 -7.52
CA SER A 45 1.31 18.71 -6.45
C SER A 45 0.86 18.07 -5.15
N LEU A 46 1.81 17.82 -4.26
CA LEU A 46 1.50 17.49 -2.88
C LEU A 46 0.96 18.75 -2.19
N ASP A 47 -0.21 18.63 -1.56
CA ASP A 47 -0.85 19.72 -0.81
C ASP A 47 -0.49 19.65 0.68
N ARG A 48 -0.70 18.50 1.27
CA ARG A 48 -0.48 18.19 2.67
C ARG A 48 -0.37 16.69 2.88
N VAL A 49 -0.03 16.28 4.08
CA VAL A 49 -0.15 14.89 4.55
C VAL A 49 -1.31 14.82 5.55
N ILE A 50 -2.13 13.80 5.45
CA ILE A 50 -3.08 13.44 6.50
C ILE A 50 -2.32 12.53 7.45
N GLU A 51 -2.18 12.99 8.69
CA GLU A 51 -1.53 12.23 9.76
C GLU A 51 -2.55 11.97 10.86
N ILE A 52 -2.75 10.70 11.19
CA ILE A 52 -3.61 10.23 12.28
C ILE A 52 -2.79 9.29 13.15
N HIS A 53 -2.88 9.51 14.43
CA HIS A 53 -2.46 8.57 15.46
C HIS A 53 -3.60 8.45 16.46
N ASP A 54 -4.40 7.40 16.34
CA ASP A 54 -5.62 7.22 17.12
C ASP A 54 -5.59 5.87 17.83
N THR A 55 -5.82 5.88 19.13
CA THR A 55 -5.78 4.68 19.97
C THR A 55 -7.02 4.58 20.83
N LEU A 56 -7.52 3.37 21.02
CA LEU A 56 -8.59 3.05 21.93
C LEU A 56 -8.20 1.83 22.77
N GLN A 57 -8.19 1.98 24.09
CA GLN A 57 -8.12 0.87 25.03
C GLN A 57 -9.55 0.51 25.44
N PHE A 58 -9.90 -0.77 25.39
CA PHE A 58 -11.27 -1.24 25.67
C PHE A 58 -11.74 -0.89 27.09
N ASP A 59 -10.87 -1.08 28.10
CA ASP A 59 -11.12 -0.66 29.49
C ASP A 59 -9.86 0.02 30.04
N LYS A 60 -9.96 1.33 30.31
CA LYS A 60 -8.87 2.15 30.81
C LYS A 60 -8.50 1.89 32.29
N THR A 61 -9.32 1.11 33.00
CA THR A 61 -9.06 0.74 34.40
C THR A 61 -8.19 -0.50 34.54
N ILE A 62 -7.98 -1.22 33.43
CA ILE A 62 -7.16 -2.44 33.35
C ILE A 62 -5.91 -2.12 32.53
N GLU A 63 -4.73 -2.30 33.11
CA GLU A 63 -3.45 -1.87 32.52
C GLU A 63 -3.15 -2.54 31.16
N GLU A 64 -3.46 -3.83 31.02
CA GLU A 64 -3.23 -4.62 29.80
C GLU A 64 -4.51 -4.97 29.06
N ALA A 65 -5.57 -4.18 29.21
CA ALA A 65 -6.81 -4.41 28.46
C ALA A 65 -6.57 -4.35 26.95
N PRO A 66 -7.35 -5.14 26.18
CA PRO A 66 -7.30 -5.10 24.72
C PRO A 66 -7.35 -3.67 24.16
N SER A 67 -6.59 -3.42 23.12
CA SER A 67 -6.49 -2.10 22.50
C SER A 67 -6.47 -2.15 20.99
N ILE A 68 -6.83 -1.04 20.35
CA ILE A 68 -6.63 -0.82 18.92
C ILE A 68 -5.83 0.46 18.71
N ALA A 69 -4.86 0.40 17.79
CA ALA A 69 -4.09 1.55 17.33
C ALA A 69 -4.28 1.71 15.81
N ILE A 70 -4.49 2.95 15.38
CA ILE A 70 -4.65 3.32 13.97
C ILE A 70 -3.67 4.43 13.66
N ASP A 71 -2.71 4.16 12.78
CA ASP A 71 -1.69 5.08 12.33
C ASP A 71 -1.83 5.31 10.82
N ILE A 72 -2.12 6.54 10.41
CA ILE A 72 -2.29 6.90 9.00
C ILE A 72 -1.35 8.05 8.67
N SER A 73 -0.56 7.89 7.61
CA SER A 73 0.28 8.94 7.05
C SER A 73 0.20 8.88 5.53
N ILE A 74 -0.70 9.68 4.94
CA ILE A 74 -0.97 9.68 3.51
C ILE A 74 -0.89 11.08 2.91
N PRO A 75 -0.10 11.28 1.83
CA PRO A 75 -0.02 12.55 1.11
C PRO A 75 -1.27 12.81 0.29
N VAL A 76 -1.78 14.04 0.33
CA VAL A 76 -2.90 14.50 -0.49
C VAL A 76 -2.37 15.15 -1.76
N VAL A 77 -2.77 14.61 -2.90
CA VAL A 77 -2.41 15.13 -4.23
C VAL A 77 -3.49 16.08 -4.71
N LYS A 78 -3.09 17.26 -5.17
CA LYS A 78 -4.00 18.30 -5.71
C LYS A 78 -3.58 18.76 -7.10
N SER A 79 -4.57 19.32 -7.80
CA SER A 79 -4.42 20.07 -9.04
C SER A 79 -4.83 21.54 -8.81
N LEU A 80 -4.34 22.44 -9.65
CA LEU A 80 -4.88 23.81 -9.75
C LEU A 80 -6.35 23.81 -10.20
N ASN A 81 -6.78 22.80 -10.94
CA ASN A 81 -8.16 22.56 -11.30
C ASN A 81 -8.91 21.85 -10.16
N LYS A 82 -9.91 22.52 -9.59
CA LYS A 82 -10.70 21.99 -8.46
C LYS A 82 -11.46 20.70 -8.78
N ASP A 83 -11.90 20.51 -10.01
CA ASP A 83 -12.64 19.30 -10.39
C ASP A 83 -11.71 18.10 -10.51
N ILE A 84 -10.48 18.31 -10.99
CA ILE A 84 -9.43 17.29 -10.97
C ILE A 84 -9.07 16.95 -9.52
N SER A 85 -8.89 17.95 -8.64
CA SER A 85 -8.60 17.70 -7.23
C SER A 85 -9.68 16.88 -6.54
N LYS A 86 -10.96 17.18 -6.77
CA LYS A 86 -12.08 16.39 -6.24
C LYS A 86 -12.09 14.96 -6.75
N LYS A 87 -11.75 14.77 -8.04
CA LYS A 87 -11.67 13.44 -8.63
C LYS A 87 -10.56 12.61 -7.99
N LEU A 88 -9.35 13.17 -7.84
CA LEU A 88 -8.23 12.53 -7.17
C LEU A 88 -8.61 12.14 -5.74
N ASP A 89 -9.21 13.07 -5.00
CA ASP A 89 -9.64 12.89 -3.61
C ASP A 89 -10.62 11.70 -3.46
N ARG A 90 -11.64 11.63 -4.34
CA ARG A 90 -12.59 10.51 -4.37
C ARG A 90 -11.95 9.19 -4.77
N THR A 91 -11.08 9.23 -5.79
CA THR A 91 -10.38 8.03 -6.26
C THR A 91 -9.52 7.44 -5.15
N LEU A 92 -8.79 8.28 -4.39
CA LEU A 92 -7.99 7.86 -3.25
C LEU A 92 -8.88 7.36 -2.09
N ALA A 93 -9.98 8.05 -1.79
CA ALA A 93 -10.94 7.62 -0.77
C ALA A 93 -11.51 6.23 -1.07
N SER A 94 -11.90 5.99 -2.33
CA SER A 94 -12.40 4.68 -2.78
C SER A 94 -11.32 3.60 -2.73
N MET A 95 -10.11 3.89 -3.22
CA MET A 95 -9.03 2.90 -3.27
C MET A 95 -8.53 2.49 -1.87
N ILE A 96 -8.37 3.47 -0.96
CA ILE A 96 -7.72 3.24 0.34
C ILE A 96 -8.73 2.77 1.39
N PHE A 97 -9.96 3.32 1.36
CA PHE A 97 -10.95 3.16 2.43
C PHE A 97 -12.29 2.58 1.96
N GLU A 98 -12.42 2.23 0.66
CA GLU A 98 -13.67 1.73 0.04
C GLU A 98 -14.86 2.73 0.14
N GLU A 99 -14.55 4.05 0.21
CA GLU A 99 -15.52 5.13 0.38
C GLU A 99 -15.70 5.93 -0.93
N GLU A 100 -16.69 5.55 -1.74
CA GLU A 100 -16.84 6.06 -3.12
C GLU A 100 -17.24 7.54 -3.22
N GLU A 101 -18.14 8.04 -2.39
CA GLU A 101 -18.73 9.39 -2.50
C GLU A 101 -18.08 10.40 -1.53
N SER A 102 -17.05 10.01 -0.81
CA SER A 102 -16.44 10.81 0.24
C SER A 102 -15.22 11.60 -0.23
N SER A 103 -14.88 12.68 0.49
CA SER A 103 -13.54 13.23 0.46
C SER A 103 -12.59 12.32 1.23
N LEU A 104 -11.30 12.40 0.92
CA LEU A 104 -10.27 11.60 1.58
C LEU A 104 -10.27 11.84 3.11
N ASP A 105 -10.42 13.10 3.57
CA ASP A 105 -10.54 13.43 5.00
C ASP A 105 -11.72 12.74 5.67
N LYS A 106 -12.88 12.72 4.99
CA LYS A 106 -14.08 12.08 5.53
C LYS A 106 -13.93 10.56 5.53
N ALA A 107 -13.34 9.98 4.48
CA ALA A 107 -13.08 8.55 4.40
C ALA A 107 -12.17 8.08 5.55
N VAL A 108 -11.10 8.82 5.85
CA VAL A 108 -10.23 8.57 7.01
C VAL A 108 -11.01 8.58 8.32
N GLN A 109 -11.86 9.59 8.55
CA GLN A 109 -12.67 9.68 9.77
C GLN A 109 -13.65 8.50 9.91
N VAL A 110 -14.32 8.12 8.80
CA VAL A 110 -15.23 6.97 8.76
C VAL A 110 -14.47 5.69 9.07
N PHE A 111 -13.32 5.47 8.42
CA PHE A 111 -12.48 4.32 8.66
C PHE A 111 -12.08 4.19 10.14
N CYS A 112 -11.49 5.24 10.72
CA CYS A 112 -11.05 5.21 12.13
C CYS A 112 -12.23 4.91 13.09
N ARG A 113 -13.40 5.50 12.83
CA ARG A 113 -14.59 5.21 13.65
C ARG A 113 -15.01 3.76 13.51
N ASN A 114 -15.16 3.27 12.27
CA ASN A 114 -15.66 1.92 12.01
C ASN A 114 -14.73 0.85 12.59
N ARG A 115 -13.40 0.99 12.40
CA ARG A 115 -12.44 0.03 12.99
C ARG A 115 -12.52 -0.02 14.52
N LYS A 116 -12.69 1.13 15.19
CA LYS A 116 -12.86 1.15 16.65
C LYS A 116 -14.19 0.54 17.10
N GLU A 117 -15.28 0.80 16.38
CA GLU A 117 -16.59 0.20 16.68
C GLU A 117 -16.56 -1.32 16.50
N GLU A 118 -15.97 -1.83 15.41
CA GLU A 118 -15.80 -3.25 15.16
C GLU A 118 -14.92 -3.94 16.22
N PHE A 119 -13.81 -3.30 16.60
CA PHE A 119 -12.96 -3.78 17.70
C PHE A 119 -13.75 -3.93 19.01
N VAL A 120 -14.52 -2.91 19.40
CA VAL A 120 -15.33 -2.95 20.62
C VAL A 120 -16.39 -4.06 20.56
N LEU A 121 -17.04 -4.25 19.40
CA LEU A 121 -18.00 -5.34 19.21
C LEU A 121 -17.33 -6.71 19.34
N TYR A 122 -16.18 -6.92 18.70
CA TYR A 122 -15.41 -8.15 18.76
C TYR A 122 -15.03 -8.52 20.20
N ILE A 123 -14.49 -7.57 20.98
CA ILE A 123 -14.11 -7.85 22.39
C ILE A 123 -15.34 -8.14 23.24
N ASN A 124 -16.46 -7.44 23.03
CA ASN A 124 -17.70 -7.74 23.74
C ASN A 124 -18.25 -9.13 23.43
N GLU A 125 -18.17 -9.59 22.19
CA GLU A 125 -18.58 -10.94 21.79
C GLU A 125 -17.72 -12.00 22.51
N LEU A 126 -16.41 -11.84 22.54
CA LEU A 126 -15.51 -12.75 23.26
C LEU A 126 -15.86 -12.86 24.74
N ILE A 127 -16.07 -11.73 25.43
CA ILE A 127 -16.43 -11.71 26.85
C ILE A 127 -17.77 -12.40 27.11
N ASN A 128 -18.76 -12.22 26.23
CA ASN A 128 -20.09 -12.79 26.39
C ASN A 128 -20.14 -14.30 26.11
N ASP A 129 -19.39 -14.77 25.10
CA ASP A 129 -19.43 -16.19 24.68
C ASP A 129 -18.68 -17.10 25.64
N ASP A 130 -17.54 -16.66 26.18
CA ASP A 130 -16.72 -17.47 27.08
C ASP A 130 -17.06 -17.29 28.56
N GLY A 131 -17.87 -16.26 28.91
CA GLY A 131 -18.24 -15.94 30.30
C GLY A 131 -17.04 -15.49 31.14
N ASP A 132 -15.96 -15.10 30.48
CA ASP A 132 -14.69 -14.73 31.07
C ASP A 132 -14.66 -13.25 31.50
N ASN A 133 -13.70 -12.91 32.34
CA ASN A 133 -13.44 -11.50 32.66
C ASN A 133 -12.52 -10.90 31.59
N ILE A 134 -12.68 -9.61 31.35
CA ILE A 134 -11.82 -8.87 30.39
C ILE A 134 -10.31 -9.03 30.67
N SER A 135 -9.94 -9.26 31.93
CA SER A 135 -8.54 -9.52 32.34
C SER A 135 -7.97 -10.81 31.74
N ASP A 136 -8.82 -11.73 31.30
CA ASP A 136 -8.40 -13.00 30.69
C ASP A 136 -8.02 -12.80 29.22
N PHE A 137 -8.45 -11.69 28.61
CA PHE A 137 -8.10 -11.27 27.26
C PHE A 137 -6.93 -10.27 27.22
N SER A 138 -6.04 -10.34 28.20
CA SER A 138 -4.84 -9.50 28.19
C SER A 138 -3.78 -10.03 27.22
N GLY A 139 -2.94 -9.13 26.74
CA GLY A 139 -1.76 -9.44 25.95
C GLY A 139 -1.88 -9.15 24.46
N PHE A 140 -0.80 -9.44 23.75
CA PHE A 140 -0.55 -9.03 22.36
C PHE A 140 -1.64 -9.48 21.37
N PHE A 141 -2.22 -10.66 21.56
CA PHE A 141 -3.18 -11.24 20.60
C PHE A 141 -4.50 -10.46 20.47
N TYR A 142 -4.80 -9.62 21.44
CA TYR A 142 -6.02 -8.81 21.47
C TYR A 142 -5.74 -7.31 21.21
N ASN A 143 -4.52 -6.98 20.85
CA ASN A 143 -4.15 -5.62 20.47
C ASN A 143 -4.16 -5.51 18.96
N PHE A 144 -5.15 -4.79 18.41
CA PHE A 144 -5.30 -4.57 16.99
C PHE A 144 -4.45 -3.40 16.52
N PHE A 145 -3.98 -3.49 15.29
CA PHE A 145 -3.21 -2.43 14.66
C PHE A 145 -3.59 -2.27 13.19
N TYR A 146 -3.76 -1.01 12.76
CA TYR A 146 -3.93 -0.61 11.37
C TYR A 146 -2.93 0.51 11.04
N GLY A 147 -1.97 0.21 10.19
CA GLY A 147 -1.03 1.18 9.65
C GLY A 147 -1.34 1.45 8.17
N ILE A 148 -1.47 2.72 7.78
CA ILE A 148 -1.68 3.10 6.38
C ILE A 148 -0.70 4.20 6.02
N THR A 149 0.22 3.90 5.11
CA THR A 149 1.16 4.88 4.57
C THR A 149 1.05 4.94 3.06
N ALA A 150 1.45 6.05 2.45
CA ALA A 150 1.53 6.12 1.01
C ALA A 150 2.73 6.92 0.53
N ASP A 151 3.27 6.49 -0.61
CA ASP A 151 4.34 7.14 -1.36
C ASP A 151 3.80 7.70 -2.67
N VAL A 152 4.32 8.86 -3.08
CA VAL A 152 3.95 9.51 -4.35
C VAL A 152 5.20 9.81 -5.14
N GLU A 153 5.31 9.20 -6.31
CA GLU A 153 6.49 9.32 -7.15
C GLU A 153 6.09 9.67 -8.60
N SER A 154 6.91 10.48 -9.26
CA SER A 154 6.79 10.67 -10.70
C SER A 154 7.48 9.52 -11.42
N GLY A 155 6.78 8.92 -12.37
CA GLY A 155 7.29 7.84 -13.20
C GLY A 155 7.37 8.20 -14.68
N TRP A 156 7.44 7.18 -15.50
CA TRP A 156 7.52 7.27 -16.95
C TRP A 156 6.46 8.21 -17.55
N ASN A 157 6.85 9.02 -18.53
CA ASN A 157 6.00 10.04 -19.17
C ASN A 157 5.39 11.08 -18.21
N GLY A 158 5.92 11.21 -16.98
CA GLY A 158 5.41 12.12 -15.97
C GLY A 158 4.13 11.66 -15.30
N TYR A 159 3.71 10.42 -15.49
CA TYR A 159 2.62 9.81 -14.71
C TYR A 159 2.99 9.78 -13.22
N ILE A 160 2.00 9.89 -12.37
CA ILE A 160 2.19 9.88 -10.91
C ILE A 160 1.78 8.51 -10.37
N ASN A 161 2.75 7.79 -9.81
CA ASN A 161 2.52 6.59 -9.04
C ASN A 161 2.12 6.98 -7.63
N TYR A 162 0.98 6.50 -7.16
CA TYR A 162 0.54 6.60 -5.78
C TYR A 162 0.47 5.19 -5.22
N THR A 163 1.38 4.87 -4.31
CA THR A 163 1.52 3.52 -3.72
C THR A 163 1.14 3.58 -2.27
N VAL A 164 0.12 2.83 -1.88
CA VAL A 164 -0.35 2.70 -0.50
C VAL A 164 0.17 1.39 0.08
N THR A 165 0.71 1.45 1.28
CA THR A 165 1.04 0.28 2.09
C THR A 165 0.08 0.23 3.27
N GLN A 166 -0.62 -0.87 3.43
CA GLN A 166 -1.50 -1.13 4.57
C GLN A 166 -0.92 -2.27 5.39
N GLU A 167 -0.76 -2.04 6.67
CA GLU A 167 -0.35 -3.05 7.65
C GLU A 167 -1.50 -3.31 8.62
N VAL A 168 -1.90 -4.56 8.77
CA VAL A 168 -3.05 -4.94 9.59
C VAL A 168 -2.66 -6.08 10.52
N TYR A 169 -2.99 -5.92 11.80
CA TYR A 169 -2.94 -6.97 12.78
C TYR A 169 -4.25 -6.99 13.59
N GLU A 170 -4.98 -8.09 13.49
CA GLU A 170 -6.24 -8.35 14.19
C GLU A 170 -6.16 -9.65 15.01
N GLY A 171 -4.99 -9.88 15.61
CA GLY A 171 -4.68 -11.15 16.26
C GLY A 171 -4.05 -12.18 15.33
N GLY A 172 -3.62 -13.31 15.90
CA GLY A 172 -3.00 -14.40 15.16
C GLY A 172 -1.46 -14.38 15.22
N ALA A 173 -0.83 -15.12 14.31
CA ALA A 173 0.60 -15.40 14.38
C ALA A 173 1.50 -14.22 13.96
N HIS A 174 1.03 -13.36 13.04
CA HIS A 174 1.79 -12.24 12.49
C HIS A 174 0.86 -11.20 11.82
N PRO A 175 1.31 -9.94 11.68
CA PRO A 175 0.60 -8.95 10.89
C PRO A 175 0.63 -9.32 9.39
N ASN A 176 -0.30 -8.73 8.64
CA ASN A 176 -0.32 -8.76 7.18
C ASN A 176 0.02 -7.38 6.63
N SER A 177 0.72 -7.36 5.49
CA SER A 177 1.04 -6.13 4.78
C SER A 177 0.60 -6.24 3.31
N TYR A 178 -0.08 -5.21 2.81
CA TYR A 178 -0.58 -5.13 1.45
C TYR A 178 -0.13 -3.85 0.79
N LYS A 179 0.26 -3.94 -0.47
CA LYS A 179 0.49 -2.77 -1.33
C LYS A 179 -0.63 -2.65 -2.34
N SER A 180 -1.13 -1.44 -2.52
CA SER A 180 -2.06 -1.07 -3.58
C SER A 180 -1.48 0.11 -4.34
N THR A 181 -1.56 0.07 -5.68
CA THR A 181 -1.00 1.13 -6.53
C THR A 181 -2.07 1.72 -7.43
N ILE A 182 -2.00 3.02 -7.62
CA ILE A 182 -2.80 3.71 -8.61
C ILE A 182 -1.91 4.71 -9.36
N ILE A 183 -2.11 4.82 -10.65
CA ILE A 183 -1.31 5.71 -11.49
C ILE A 183 -2.22 6.79 -12.03
N PHE A 184 -1.82 8.05 -11.85
CA PHE A 184 -2.56 9.21 -12.33
C PHE A 184 -1.88 9.87 -13.53
N ASN A 185 -2.70 10.25 -14.51
CA ASN A 185 -2.29 11.20 -15.52
C ASN A 185 -2.28 12.62 -14.90
N PRO A 186 -1.13 13.31 -14.85
CA PRO A 186 -1.03 14.63 -14.21
C PRO A 186 -1.81 15.72 -14.92
N ILE A 187 -2.28 15.51 -16.16
CA ILE A 187 -2.98 16.51 -16.97
C ILE A 187 -4.46 16.57 -16.59
N ASP A 188 -5.11 15.41 -16.44
CA ASP A 188 -6.57 15.31 -16.26
C ASP A 188 -7.00 14.56 -14.99
N GLY A 189 -6.03 14.04 -14.21
CA GLY A 189 -6.29 13.26 -12.99
C GLY A 189 -7.00 11.93 -13.24
N ASN A 190 -7.02 11.45 -14.48
CA ASN A 190 -7.52 10.11 -14.78
C ASN A 190 -6.54 9.06 -14.28
N THR A 191 -7.06 7.91 -13.90
CA THR A 191 -6.24 6.72 -13.67
C THR A 191 -5.70 6.20 -15.00
N VAL A 192 -4.48 5.70 -14.98
CA VAL A 192 -3.80 5.11 -16.12
C VAL A 192 -3.58 3.62 -15.85
N THR A 193 -3.99 2.81 -16.79
CA THR A 193 -3.91 1.35 -16.71
C THR A 193 -2.96 0.78 -17.77
N LEU A 194 -2.65 -0.51 -17.69
CA LEU A 194 -1.90 -1.20 -18.75
C LEU A 194 -2.63 -1.13 -20.10
N ASP A 195 -3.96 -1.15 -20.09
CA ASP A 195 -4.76 -1.03 -21.32
C ASP A 195 -4.59 0.34 -22.01
N ASP A 196 -4.21 1.38 -21.27
CA ASP A 196 -3.97 2.72 -21.83
C ASP A 196 -2.62 2.79 -22.56
N ILE A 197 -1.62 2.06 -22.12
CA ILE A 197 -0.24 2.13 -22.61
C ILE A 197 0.18 0.95 -23.48
N LEU A 198 -0.45 -0.20 -23.34
CA LEU A 198 -0.13 -1.41 -24.11
C LEU A 198 -1.11 -1.62 -25.26
N LYS A 199 -0.62 -2.22 -26.36
CA LYS A 199 -1.41 -2.61 -27.52
C LYS A 199 -2.47 -3.64 -27.16
N PRO A 200 -3.64 -3.62 -27.80
CA PRO A 200 -4.65 -4.66 -27.61
C PRO A 200 -4.07 -6.08 -27.80
N GLY A 201 -4.47 -7.01 -26.92
CA GLY A 201 -3.98 -8.40 -26.97
C GLY A 201 -2.64 -8.65 -26.27
N TYR A 202 -2.12 -7.70 -25.51
CA TYR A 202 -0.84 -7.79 -24.81
C TYR A 202 -0.77 -8.89 -23.72
N LYS A 203 -1.90 -9.34 -23.20
CA LYS A 203 -1.97 -10.14 -21.96
C LYS A 203 -1.15 -11.42 -22.01
N GLU A 204 -1.26 -12.19 -23.10
CA GLU A 204 -0.53 -13.45 -23.25
C GLU A 204 0.99 -13.22 -23.32
N ALA A 205 1.43 -12.25 -24.13
CA ALA A 205 2.84 -11.90 -24.24
C ALA A 205 3.41 -11.32 -22.93
N LEU A 206 2.64 -10.49 -22.23
CA LEU A 206 3.05 -9.93 -20.94
C LEU A 206 3.17 -11.04 -19.87
N THR A 207 2.22 -11.98 -19.81
CA THR A 207 2.29 -13.16 -18.93
C THR A 207 3.56 -13.97 -19.20
N ALA A 208 3.92 -14.18 -20.47
CA ALA A 208 5.14 -14.90 -20.82
C ALA A 208 6.41 -14.18 -20.35
N LEU A 209 6.48 -12.85 -20.53
CA LEU A 209 7.60 -12.04 -20.05
C LEU A 209 7.71 -12.08 -18.51
N LEU A 210 6.61 -11.89 -17.82
CA LEU A 210 6.57 -11.94 -16.35
C LEU A 210 6.96 -13.31 -15.81
N THR A 211 6.49 -14.38 -16.47
CA THR A 211 6.87 -15.76 -16.11
C THR A 211 8.37 -15.98 -16.29
N THR A 212 8.95 -15.51 -17.39
CA THR A 212 10.39 -15.60 -17.61
C THR A 212 11.16 -14.87 -16.50
N LYS A 213 10.76 -13.64 -16.15
CA LYS A 213 11.38 -12.89 -15.06
C LYS A 213 11.27 -13.57 -13.71
N LEU A 214 10.11 -14.15 -13.40
CA LEU A 214 9.92 -14.89 -12.16
C LEU A 214 10.85 -16.11 -12.10
N LEU A 215 10.93 -16.88 -13.17
CA LEU A 215 11.80 -18.05 -13.25
C LEU A 215 13.29 -17.65 -13.09
N GLU A 216 13.72 -16.57 -13.75
CA GLU A 216 15.08 -16.02 -13.61
C GLU A 216 15.38 -15.60 -12.16
N GLN A 217 14.45 -14.87 -11.51
CA GLN A 217 14.62 -14.39 -10.15
C GLN A 217 14.83 -15.51 -9.13
N TYR A 218 14.16 -16.65 -9.34
CA TYR A 218 14.24 -17.80 -8.43
C TYR A 218 15.15 -18.93 -8.94
N ASN A 219 15.91 -18.69 -10.03
CA ASN A 219 16.81 -19.68 -10.65
C ASN A 219 16.09 -20.99 -11.05
N ALA A 220 14.80 -20.93 -11.35
CA ALA A 220 14.01 -22.05 -11.86
C ALA A 220 14.09 -22.08 -13.40
N LYS A 221 14.21 -23.25 -13.99
CA LYS A 221 14.27 -23.42 -15.46
C LYS A 221 12.90 -23.65 -16.07
N THR A 222 11.95 -24.11 -15.26
CA THR A 222 10.60 -24.48 -15.68
C THR A 222 9.56 -24.03 -14.64
N ILE A 223 8.31 -23.89 -15.07
CA ILE A 223 7.17 -23.65 -14.16
C ILE A 223 7.10 -24.74 -13.09
N LYS A 224 7.36 -26.00 -13.46
CA LYS A 224 7.35 -27.11 -12.51
C LYS A 224 8.40 -26.94 -11.41
N GLU A 225 9.63 -26.55 -11.75
CA GLU A 225 10.67 -26.25 -10.75
C GLU A 225 10.27 -25.09 -9.84
N ALA A 226 9.63 -24.04 -10.40
CA ALA A 226 9.11 -22.92 -9.63
C ALA A 226 7.99 -23.36 -8.65
N GLN A 227 7.11 -24.28 -9.06
CA GLN A 227 6.10 -24.86 -8.17
C GLN A 227 6.74 -25.73 -7.07
N GLU A 228 7.79 -26.49 -7.40
CA GLU A 228 8.51 -27.36 -6.43
C GLU A 228 9.21 -26.53 -5.33
N ILE A 229 9.65 -25.30 -5.61
CA ILE A 229 10.19 -24.38 -4.58
C ILE A 229 9.10 -23.62 -3.83
N GLY A 230 7.82 -23.78 -4.16
CA GLY A 230 6.67 -23.26 -3.43
C GLY A 230 5.95 -22.08 -4.07
N LEU A 231 6.24 -21.73 -5.33
CA LEU A 231 5.49 -20.66 -6.02
C LEU A 231 4.11 -21.14 -6.47
N PHE A 232 3.08 -20.31 -6.27
CA PHE A 232 1.67 -20.59 -6.59
C PHE A 232 1.34 -20.14 -8.02
N ILE A 233 2.01 -20.71 -9.02
CA ILE A 233 1.77 -20.39 -10.42
C ILE A 233 1.19 -21.61 -11.14
N ASN A 234 0.41 -21.37 -12.18
CA ASN A 234 -0.18 -22.45 -12.99
C ASN A 234 0.63 -22.72 -14.26
N GLU A 235 0.20 -23.72 -15.06
CA GLU A 235 0.89 -24.11 -16.29
C GLU A 235 0.93 -22.98 -17.35
N THR A 236 0.03 -22.00 -17.29
CA THR A 236 0.00 -20.86 -18.21
C THR A 236 0.95 -19.73 -17.80
N GLY A 237 1.60 -19.82 -16.63
CA GLY A 237 2.54 -18.85 -16.10
C GLY A 237 1.98 -18.06 -14.93
N VAL A 238 2.69 -16.97 -14.60
CA VAL A 238 2.29 -16.06 -13.53
C VAL A 238 1.17 -15.13 -14.00
N PRO A 239 0.13 -14.87 -13.19
CA PRO A 239 -0.91 -13.92 -13.55
C PRO A 239 -0.34 -12.50 -13.62
N ILE A 240 -0.95 -11.63 -14.44
CA ILE A 240 -0.64 -10.19 -14.42
C ILE A 240 -1.23 -9.61 -13.14
N PRO A 241 -0.43 -8.99 -12.25
CA PRO A 241 -0.96 -8.42 -11.00
C PRO A 241 -1.75 -7.15 -11.27
N SER A 242 -2.64 -6.80 -10.35
CA SER A 242 -3.33 -5.51 -10.37
C SER A 242 -2.43 -4.34 -9.95
N ASN A 243 -1.36 -4.64 -9.21
CA ASN A 243 -0.44 -3.64 -8.66
C ASN A 243 0.83 -3.53 -9.51
N TYR A 244 1.11 -2.34 -9.99
CA TYR A 244 2.33 -2.01 -10.72
C TYR A 244 2.63 -0.51 -10.64
N THR A 245 3.89 -0.14 -10.87
CA THR A 245 4.32 1.26 -10.96
C THR A 245 5.09 1.48 -12.25
N PHE A 246 5.02 2.70 -12.78
CA PHE A 246 5.79 3.14 -13.95
C PHE A 246 7.08 3.80 -13.46
N GLY A 247 8.17 3.04 -13.41
CA GLY A 247 9.50 3.56 -13.10
C GLY A 247 10.16 4.24 -14.31
N ASP A 248 11.34 4.81 -14.11
CA ASP A 248 12.10 5.48 -15.19
C ASP A 248 12.54 4.51 -16.29
N ASN A 249 12.90 3.29 -15.93
CA ASN A 249 13.50 2.30 -16.83
C ASN A 249 12.56 1.16 -17.22
N GLY A 250 11.36 1.08 -16.64
CA GLY A 250 10.43 -0.02 -16.88
C GLY A 250 9.23 -0.01 -15.94
N ILE A 251 8.42 -1.03 -16.05
CA ILE A 251 7.26 -1.26 -15.20
C ILE A 251 7.64 -2.26 -14.12
N VAL A 252 7.40 -1.90 -12.86
CA VAL A 252 7.56 -2.79 -11.71
C VAL A 252 6.20 -3.40 -11.37
N PHE A 253 6.05 -4.70 -11.57
CA PHE A 253 4.86 -5.47 -11.23
C PHE A 253 5.00 -6.00 -9.80
N ILE A 254 3.98 -5.80 -8.97
CA ILE A 254 4.01 -6.06 -7.53
C ILE A 254 2.98 -7.13 -7.19
N TYR A 255 3.45 -8.24 -6.67
CA TYR A 255 2.61 -9.29 -6.10
C TYR A 255 2.70 -9.21 -4.58
N ASN A 256 1.58 -9.03 -3.93
CA ASN A 256 1.51 -9.03 -2.48
C ASN A 256 1.81 -10.41 -1.90
N THR A 257 2.11 -10.45 -0.62
CA THR A 257 2.26 -11.69 0.14
C THR A 257 1.04 -12.59 -0.09
N TYR A 258 1.26 -13.86 -0.30
CA TYR A 258 0.25 -14.88 -0.63
C TYR A 258 -0.38 -14.81 -2.03
N GLU A 259 -0.11 -13.82 -2.88
CA GLU A 259 -0.67 -13.80 -4.23
C GLU A 259 -0.10 -14.92 -5.12
N ILE A 260 1.22 -15.09 -5.11
CA ILE A 260 1.91 -16.09 -5.94
C ILE A 260 2.96 -16.92 -5.17
N ALA A 261 3.06 -16.76 -3.86
CA ALA A 261 4.00 -17.50 -3.01
C ALA A 261 3.55 -17.48 -1.53
N PRO A 262 4.04 -18.40 -0.68
CA PRO A 262 3.83 -18.37 0.77
C PRO A 262 4.43 -17.11 1.42
N TYR A 263 3.96 -16.79 2.63
CA TYR A 263 4.37 -15.62 3.41
C TYR A 263 5.90 -15.43 3.51
N VAL A 264 6.64 -16.51 3.63
CA VAL A 264 8.10 -16.48 3.78
C VAL A 264 8.84 -15.83 2.59
N PHE A 265 8.22 -15.78 1.41
CA PHE A 265 8.77 -15.11 0.24
C PHE A 265 8.56 -13.59 0.28
N GLY A 266 7.66 -13.09 1.13
CA GLY A 266 7.26 -11.69 1.14
C GLY A 266 6.54 -11.25 -0.12
N ALA A 267 6.49 -9.96 -0.37
CA ALA A 267 6.02 -9.40 -1.63
C ALA A 267 7.05 -9.63 -2.75
N ILE A 268 6.58 -10.03 -3.93
CA ILE A 268 7.45 -10.30 -5.08
C ILE A 268 7.32 -9.16 -6.09
N HIS A 269 8.47 -8.61 -6.48
CA HIS A 269 8.54 -7.54 -7.47
C HIS A 269 9.24 -8.04 -8.73
N LEU A 270 8.59 -7.87 -9.89
CA LEU A 270 9.15 -8.20 -11.20
C LEU A 270 9.25 -6.94 -12.04
N THR A 271 10.44 -6.62 -12.51
CA THR A 271 10.65 -5.44 -13.38
C THR A 271 10.81 -5.88 -14.83
N LEU A 272 9.99 -5.33 -15.71
CA LEU A 272 10.15 -5.41 -17.16
C LEU A 272 10.58 -4.03 -17.67
N THR A 273 11.74 -3.98 -18.32
CA THR A 273 12.25 -2.74 -18.92
C THR A 273 11.38 -2.31 -20.11
N TYR A 274 11.39 -1.01 -20.45
CA TYR A 274 10.67 -0.54 -21.64
C TYR A 274 11.23 -1.15 -22.93
N ASP A 275 12.51 -1.55 -22.97
CA ASP A 275 13.08 -2.30 -24.08
C ASP A 275 12.46 -3.71 -24.22
N GLU A 276 12.25 -4.41 -23.11
CA GLU A 276 11.55 -5.71 -23.12
C GLU A 276 10.08 -5.57 -23.51
N LEU A 277 9.46 -4.44 -23.18
CA LEU A 277 8.06 -4.13 -23.48
C LEU A 277 7.83 -3.45 -24.84
N LYS A 278 8.88 -3.08 -25.59
CA LYS A 278 8.80 -2.23 -26.79
C LYS A 278 7.80 -2.70 -27.85
N ASP A 279 7.66 -4.01 -28.03
CA ASP A 279 6.73 -4.59 -29.01
C ASP A 279 5.27 -4.55 -28.52
N LEU A 280 5.06 -4.39 -27.20
CA LEU A 280 3.76 -4.30 -26.54
C LEU A 280 3.32 -2.86 -26.31
N LEU A 281 4.22 -1.88 -26.28
CA LEU A 281 3.90 -0.45 -26.08
C LEU A 281 3.16 0.12 -27.31
N LYS A 282 2.18 1.02 -27.04
CA LYS A 282 1.45 1.77 -28.09
C LYS A 282 2.31 2.79 -28.78
#